data_8dd23ff401b993be60d86ace122030d2
#
_entry.id   8dd23ff401b993be60d86ace122030d2
#
_cell.length_a   1.000
_cell.length_b   1.000
_cell.length_c   1.000
_cell.angle_alpha   90.00
_cell.angle_beta   90.00
_cell.angle_gamma   90.00
#
_symmetry.space_group_name_H-M   'P 1'
#
loop_
_entity.id
_entity.type
_entity.pdbx_description
1 polymer ?
#
loop_
_entity_poly.entity_id
_entity_poly.type
_entity_poly.pdbx_seq_one_letter_code
_entity_poly.pdbx_strand_id
1 'polypeptide(L)'
;MTSLRELSESDLEGVVEINNAGYPAVPLVTLEEIRSLYELSSYRMAALNDKGEIVGFALAMNPGADYDSENYVFFEGRFENHLYIDRIVFADSARGLGLGTALYEHLFDFARTQGRTAVTCEVNLEPPNPGSLRFHRRFGFEDVDTQATKGGSVVVQLLQAPLA
;
A
#
# COMPACT_ATOMS: atom_id res chain seq x y z
N MET A 1 -8.91 8.04 19.16
CA MET A 1 -9.84 7.87 18.05
C MET A 1 -9.08 7.82 16.74
N THR A 2 -9.34 6.84 15.93
CA THR A 2 -8.70 6.68 14.63
C THR A 2 -9.32 7.64 13.63
N SER A 3 -8.51 8.36 12.87
CA SER A 3 -8.99 9.31 11.88
C SER A 3 -8.35 9.07 10.53
N LEU A 4 -9.16 9.00 9.50
CA LEU A 4 -8.72 8.86 8.12
C LEU A 4 -9.35 9.97 7.28
N ARG A 5 -8.61 10.50 6.31
CA ARG A 5 -9.15 11.41 5.31
C ARG A 5 -8.45 11.22 3.99
N GLU A 6 -9.06 11.65 2.91
CA GLU A 6 -8.43 11.62 1.62
C GLU A 6 -7.19 12.52 1.60
N LEU A 7 -6.16 12.09 0.88
CA LEU A 7 -4.98 12.92 0.61
C LEU A 7 -5.32 14.01 -0.40
N SER A 8 -4.66 15.16 -0.25
CA SER A 8 -4.67 16.21 -1.25
C SER A 8 -3.24 16.43 -1.75
N GLU A 9 -3.09 17.18 -2.84
CA GLU A 9 -1.75 17.48 -3.37
C GLU A 9 -0.87 18.21 -2.37
N SER A 10 -1.46 19.06 -1.53
CA SER A 10 -0.71 19.79 -0.51
C SER A 10 -0.12 18.88 0.58
N ASP A 11 -0.58 17.63 0.68
CA ASP A 11 -0.06 16.67 1.65
C ASP A 11 1.19 15.95 1.15
N LEU A 12 1.50 16.02 -0.14
CA LEU A 12 2.51 15.13 -0.75
C LEU A 12 3.92 15.33 -0.24
N GLU A 13 4.32 16.53 0.15
CA GLU A 13 5.63 16.75 0.75
C GLU A 13 5.79 15.97 2.06
N GLY A 14 4.77 16.01 2.92
CA GLY A 14 4.76 15.23 4.16
C GLY A 14 4.70 13.73 3.90
N VAL A 15 3.99 13.31 2.86
CA VAL A 15 3.93 11.91 2.44
C VAL A 15 5.31 11.40 2.02
N VAL A 16 6.08 12.21 1.27
CA VAL A 16 7.46 11.85 0.91
C VAL A 16 8.32 11.62 2.15
N GLU A 17 8.22 12.49 3.15
CA GLU A 17 8.97 12.33 4.39
C GLU A 17 8.64 11.02 5.10
N ILE A 18 7.35 10.69 5.22
CA ILE A 18 6.90 9.45 5.85
C ILE A 18 7.40 8.25 5.06
N ASN A 19 7.26 8.29 3.73
CA ASN A 19 7.71 7.21 2.86
C ASN A 19 9.20 6.94 3.03
N ASN A 20 10.01 7.98 2.97
CA ASN A 20 11.47 7.84 2.97
C ASN A 20 12.03 7.45 4.33
N ALA A 21 11.31 7.75 5.40
CA ALA A 21 11.64 7.24 6.72
C ALA A 21 11.41 5.73 6.84
N GLY A 22 10.61 5.14 5.95
CA GLY A 22 10.33 3.71 5.91
C GLY A 22 11.34 2.89 5.09
N TYR A 23 12.31 3.53 4.45
CA TYR A 23 13.34 2.81 3.71
C TYR A 23 14.17 1.92 4.67
N PRO A 24 14.55 0.69 4.33
CA PRO A 24 14.41 0.03 3.00
C PRO A 24 13.14 -0.81 2.82
N ALA A 25 12.23 -0.86 3.79
CA ALA A 25 11.00 -1.65 3.66
C ALA A 25 10.12 -1.15 2.50
N VAL A 26 10.19 0.16 2.22
CA VAL A 26 9.61 0.76 1.01
C VAL A 26 10.71 1.50 0.25
N PRO A 27 10.62 1.58 -1.10
CA PRO A 27 11.60 2.32 -1.88
C PRO A 27 11.52 3.83 -1.60
N LEU A 28 12.66 4.50 -1.71
CA LEU A 28 12.68 5.97 -1.66
C LEU A 28 11.90 6.54 -2.84
N VAL A 29 11.29 7.71 -2.64
CA VAL A 29 10.60 8.44 -3.71
C VAL A 29 10.97 9.92 -3.67
N THR A 30 10.88 10.57 -4.84
CA THR A 30 10.92 12.01 -4.96
C THR A 30 9.49 12.56 -4.90
N LEU A 31 9.36 13.87 -4.73
CA LEU A 31 8.05 14.53 -4.78
C LEU A 31 7.37 14.32 -6.14
N GLU A 32 8.14 14.37 -7.22
CA GLU A 32 7.61 14.14 -8.57
C GLU A 32 7.08 12.71 -8.73
N GLU A 33 7.83 11.73 -8.25
CA GLU A 33 7.41 10.33 -8.30
C GLU A 33 6.15 10.08 -7.47
N ILE A 34 6.08 10.61 -6.26
CA ILE A 34 4.88 10.42 -5.42
C ILE A 34 3.66 11.12 -6.02
N ARG A 35 3.85 12.26 -6.69
CA ARG A 35 2.75 12.92 -7.38
C ARG A 35 2.21 12.06 -8.52
N SER A 36 3.10 11.41 -9.30
CA SER A 36 2.68 10.49 -10.35
C SER A 36 1.90 9.30 -9.78
N LEU A 37 2.36 8.73 -8.67
CA LEU A 37 1.65 7.63 -8.00
C LEU A 37 0.29 8.09 -7.47
N TYR A 38 0.23 9.29 -6.91
CA TYR A 38 -1.00 9.90 -6.44
C TYR A 38 -2.02 10.04 -7.58
N GLU A 39 -1.58 10.50 -8.73
CA GLU A 39 -2.45 10.68 -9.90
C GLU A 39 -2.95 9.34 -10.46
N LEU A 40 -2.12 8.30 -10.44
CA LEU A 40 -2.49 6.95 -10.89
C LEU A 40 -3.43 6.24 -9.92
N SER A 41 -3.41 6.64 -8.65
CA SER A 41 -4.15 5.95 -7.61
C SER A 41 -5.63 6.29 -7.64
N SER A 42 -6.47 5.28 -7.42
CA SER A 42 -7.92 5.44 -7.24
C SER A 42 -8.29 5.49 -5.76
N TYR A 43 -7.42 5.04 -4.88
CA TYR A 43 -7.55 5.12 -3.42
C TYR A 43 -6.34 5.87 -2.87
N ARG A 44 -6.60 6.96 -2.15
CA ARG A 44 -5.56 7.88 -1.65
C ARG A 44 -5.97 8.32 -0.25
N MET A 45 -5.38 7.73 0.77
CA MET A 45 -5.86 7.94 2.13
C MET A 45 -4.73 8.32 3.07
N ALA A 46 -5.01 9.28 3.94
CA ALA A 46 -4.13 9.68 5.03
C ALA A 46 -4.66 9.13 6.35
N ALA A 47 -3.75 8.66 7.20
CA ALA A 47 -4.05 8.29 8.57
C ALA A 47 -3.53 9.39 9.51
N LEU A 48 -4.38 9.86 10.41
CA LEU A 48 -4.12 11.00 11.27
C LEU A 48 -4.04 10.59 12.73
N ASN A 49 -3.17 11.26 13.47
CA ASN A 49 -3.13 11.15 14.94
C ASN A 49 -4.21 12.06 15.56
N ASP A 50 -4.26 12.10 16.90
CA ASP A 50 -5.25 12.89 17.64
C ASP A 50 -5.10 14.41 17.42
N LYS A 51 -3.94 14.84 16.94
CA LYS A 51 -3.67 16.26 16.63
C LYS A 51 -4.02 16.62 15.19
N GLY A 52 -4.50 15.66 14.40
CA GLY A 52 -4.81 15.87 13.01
C GLY A 52 -3.58 15.86 12.09
N GLU A 53 -2.46 15.40 12.58
CA GLU A 53 -1.23 15.29 11.78
C GLU A 53 -1.19 13.97 11.04
N ILE A 54 -0.68 13.98 9.78
CA ILE A 54 -0.53 12.76 9.00
C ILE A 54 0.60 11.93 9.59
N VAL A 55 0.29 10.67 9.95
CA VAL A 55 1.27 9.72 10.49
C VAL A 55 1.30 8.42 9.68
N GLY A 56 0.58 8.39 8.57
CA GLY A 56 0.60 7.26 7.64
C GLY A 56 -0.21 7.57 6.39
N PHE A 57 -0.03 6.75 5.36
CA PHE A 57 -0.80 6.94 4.12
C PHE A 57 -0.89 5.63 3.35
N ALA A 58 -1.84 5.57 2.43
CA ALA A 58 -2.01 4.46 1.50
C ALA A 58 -2.33 4.97 0.11
N LEU A 59 -1.73 4.33 -0.89
CA LEU A 59 -2.04 4.53 -2.31
C LEU A 59 -2.35 3.17 -2.92
N ALA A 60 -3.50 3.07 -3.58
CA ALA A 60 -3.91 1.84 -4.25
C ALA A 60 -4.53 2.15 -5.61
N MET A 61 -4.41 1.21 -6.54
CA MET A 61 -4.77 1.41 -7.94
C MET A 61 -5.78 0.37 -8.41
N ASN A 62 -6.76 0.84 -9.18
CA ASN A 62 -7.70 -0.02 -9.90
C ASN A 62 -7.00 -0.74 -11.06
N PRO A 63 -7.62 -1.79 -11.62
CA PRO A 63 -7.12 -2.39 -12.85
C PRO A 63 -7.09 -1.35 -13.99
N GLY A 64 -6.16 -1.53 -14.91
CA GLY A 64 -6.08 -0.68 -16.10
C GLY A 64 -5.31 0.63 -15.90
N ALA A 65 -4.62 0.81 -14.78
CA ALA A 65 -3.77 1.99 -14.60
C ALA A 65 -2.54 1.91 -15.51
N ASP A 66 -2.11 3.06 -16.00
CA ASP A 66 -0.90 3.16 -16.83
C ASP A 66 0.34 3.17 -15.92
N TYR A 67 0.63 2.03 -15.34
CA TYR A 67 1.67 1.86 -14.33
C TYR A 67 2.50 0.63 -14.68
N ASP A 68 3.82 0.81 -14.81
CA ASP A 68 4.73 -0.21 -15.30
C ASP A 68 5.49 -0.97 -14.20
N SER A 69 5.09 -0.80 -12.93
CA SER A 69 5.69 -1.57 -11.83
C SER A 69 5.62 -3.07 -12.11
N GLU A 70 6.73 -3.76 -11.92
CA GLU A 70 6.81 -5.21 -12.15
C GLU A 70 5.74 -5.97 -11.35
N ASN A 71 5.49 -5.54 -10.11
CA ASN A 71 4.49 -6.19 -9.26
C ASN A 71 3.07 -5.91 -9.74
N TYR A 72 2.78 -4.67 -10.13
CA TYR A 72 1.47 -4.32 -10.68
C TYR A 72 1.18 -5.11 -11.96
N VAL A 73 2.15 -5.17 -12.87
CA VAL A 73 2.03 -5.91 -14.13
C VAL A 73 1.76 -7.39 -13.87
N PHE A 74 2.43 -7.98 -12.88
CA PHE A 74 2.17 -9.36 -12.48
C PHE A 74 0.70 -9.58 -12.13
N PHE A 75 0.14 -8.72 -11.27
CA PHE A 75 -1.24 -8.87 -10.82
C PHE A 75 -2.24 -8.56 -11.95
N GLU A 76 -1.94 -7.60 -12.80
CA GLU A 76 -2.79 -7.29 -13.96
C GLU A 76 -2.93 -8.50 -14.90
N GLY A 77 -1.86 -9.29 -15.03
CA GLY A 77 -1.89 -10.51 -15.83
C GLY A 77 -2.61 -11.69 -15.19
N ARG A 78 -2.88 -11.62 -13.88
CA ARG A 78 -3.42 -12.74 -13.11
C ARG A 78 -4.83 -12.48 -12.57
N PHE A 79 -5.18 -11.24 -12.25
CA PHE A 79 -6.45 -10.86 -11.64
C PHE A 79 -7.14 -9.79 -12.48
N GLU A 80 -8.38 -10.06 -12.90
CA GLU A 80 -9.12 -9.10 -13.73
C GLU A 80 -9.70 -7.93 -12.93
N ASN A 81 -10.05 -8.17 -11.67
CA ASN A 81 -10.84 -7.22 -10.89
C ASN A 81 -10.30 -7.06 -9.47
N HIS A 82 -9.07 -6.57 -9.38
CA HIS A 82 -8.39 -6.39 -8.10
C HIS A 82 -8.16 -4.92 -7.78
N LEU A 83 -7.99 -4.62 -6.49
CA LEU A 83 -7.44 -3.34 -6.04
C LEU A 83 -6.00 -3.61 -5.59
N TYR A 84 -5.04 -2.99 -6.25
CA TYR A 84 -3.61 -3.17 -5.95
C TYR A 84 -3.12 -2.10 -4.99
N ILE A 85 -2.61 -2.52 -3.83
CA ILE A 85 -1.97 -1.61 -2.89
C ILE A 85 -0.54 -1.37 -3.34
N ASP A 86 -0.24 -0.17 -3.84
CA ASP A 86 1.12 0.18 -4.23
C ASP A 86 2.00 0.38 -3.00
N ARG A 87 1.49 1.13 -2.02
CA ARG A 87 2.19 1.30 -0.75
C ARG A 87 1.26 1.72 0.36
N ILE A 88 1.57 1.23 1.55
CA ILE A 88 1.02 1.66 2.83
C ILE A 88 2.22 1.86 3.74
N VAL A 89 2.37 3.06 4.28
CA VAL A 89 3.52 3.42 5.10
C VAL A 89 3.04 4.19 6.33
N PHE A 90 3.62 3.85 7.49
CA PHE A 90 3.33 4.54 8.75
C PHE A 90 4.61 5.08 9.36
N ALA A 91 4.53 6.28 9.93
CA ALA A 91 5.59 6.84 10.75
C ALA A 91 5.72 6.04 12.06
N ASP A 92 6.90 6.05 12.66
CA ASP A 92 7.11 5.38 13.96
C ASP A 92 6.16 5.88 15.03
N SER A 93 5.79 7.15 14.98
CA SER A 93 4.83 7.77 15.91
C SER A 93 3.42 7.18 15.81
N ALA A 94 3.11 6.44 14.77
CA ALA A 94 1.81 5.79 14.61
C ALA A 94 1.69 4.48 15.39
N ARG A 95 2.78 3.96 15.96
CA ARG A 95 2.75 2.69 16.69
C ARG A 95 1.78 2.72 17.85
N GLY A 96 1.04 1.63 18.00
CA GLY A 96 0.11 1.47 19.11
C GLY A 96 -1.20 2.23 18.96
N LEU A 97 -1.42 2.92 17.84
CA LEU A 97 -2.65 3.69 17.60
C LEU A 97 -3.72 2.89 16.87
N GLY A 98 -3.41 1.68 16.40
CA GLY A 98 -4.37 0.85 15.67
C GLY A 98 -4.69 1.35 14.26
N LEU A 99 -3.88 2.27 13.73
CA LEU A 99 -4.13 2.90 12.45
C LEU A 99 -3.95 1.95 11.27
N GLY A 100 -3.03 0.99 11.38
CA GLY A 100 -2.83 0.00 10.33
C GLY A 100 -4.07 -0.83 10.08
N THR A 101 -4.66 -1.38 11.14
CA THR A 101 -5.89 -2.14 11.05
C THR A 101 -7.03 -1.29 10.50
N ALA A 102 -7.19 -0.08 11.01
CA ALA A 102 -8.25 0.83 10.57
C ALA A 102 -8.13 1.16 9.08
N LEU A 103 -6.91 1.41 8.61
CA LEU A 103 -6.68 1.76 7.22
C LEU A 103 -6.97 0.58 6.29
N TYR A 104 -6.53 -0.63 6.66
CA TYR A 104 -6.83 -1.83 5.87
C TYR A 104 -8.31 -2.15 5.84
N GLU A 105 -9.03 -2.02 6.96
CA GLU A 105 -10.48 -2.22 6.99
C GLU A 105 -11.19 -1.22 6.07
N HIS A 106 -10.80 0.05 6.11
CA HIS A 106 -11.36 1.08 5.25
C HIS A 106 -11.07 0.78 3.77
N LEU A 107 -9.85 0.38 3.45
CA LEU A 107 -9.44 0.03 2.10
C LEU A 107 -10.24 -1.17 1.57
N PHE A 108 -10.44 -2.19 2.39
CA PHE A 108 -11.22 -3.36 2.02
C PHE A 108 -12.68 -2.98 1.75
N ASP A 109 -13.26 -2.12 2.59
CA ASP A 109 -14.63 -1.63 2.38
C ASP A 109 -14.73 -0.83 1.09
N PHE A 110 -13.75 0.00 0.80
CA PHE A 110 -13.68 0.71 -0.48
C PHE A 110 -13.63 -0.28 -1.65
N ALA A 111 -12.79 -1.29 -1.57
CA ALA A 111 -12.66 -2.30 -2.63
C ALA A 111 -13.98 -3.03 -2.87
N ARG A 112 -14.68 -3.41 -1.80
CA ARG A 112 -16.00 -4.05 -1.90
C ARG A 112 -17.02 -3.14 -2.54
N THR A 113 -17.05 -1.88 -2.15
CA THR A 113 -17.95 -0.87 -2.71
C THR A 113 -17.72 -0.68 -4.21
N GLN A 114 -16.47 -0.79 -4.65
CA GLN A 114 -16.11 -0.71 -6.06
C GLN A 114 -16.35 -2.01 -6.83
N GLY A 115 -16.82 -3.05 -6.17
CA GLY A 115 -17.07 -4.36 -6.79
C GLY A 115 -15.81 -5.16 -7.07
N ARG A 116 -14.71 -4.89 -6.38
CA ARG A 116 -13.47 -5.65 -6.54
C ARG A 116 -13.61 -7.03 -5.93
N THR A 117 -12.93 -8.02 -6.53
CA THR A 117 -12.97 -9.40 -6.06
C THR A 117 -11.76 -9.80 -5.22
N ALA A 118 -10.72 -8.98 -5.24
CA ALA A 118 -9.50 -9.23 -4.47
C ALA A 118 -8.77 -7.93 -4.19
N VAL A 119 -8.00 -7.91 -3.11
CA VAL A 119 -6.99 -6.88 -2.83
C VAL A 119 -5.63 -7.55 -3.00
N THR A 120 -4.73 -6.92 -3.73
CA THR A 120 -3.40 -7.45 -4.01
C THR A 120 -2.31 -6.52 -3.50
N CYS A 121 -1.18 -7.09 -3.12
CA CYS A 121 0.01 -6.33 -2.70
C CYS A 121 1.23 -7.23 -2.67
N GLU A 122 2.39 -6.67 -2.34
CA GLU A 122 3.60 -7.45 -2.12
C GLU A 122 4.26 -7.02 -0.80
N VAL A 123 5.04 -7.94 -0.22
CA VAL A 123 5.85 -7.70 0.97
C VAL A 123 7.26 -8.21 0.69
N ASN A 124 8.27 -7.43 1.06
CA ASN A 124 9.67 -7.81 0.84
C ASN A 124 10.05 -9.07 1.61
N LEU A 125 10.68 -10.00 0.91
CA LEU A 125 11.37 -11.16 1.48
C LEU A 125 12.87 -10.88 1.59
N GLU A 126 13.41 -10.12 0.63
CA GLU A 126 14.80 -9.66 0.62
C GLU A 126 14.84 -8.20 0.18
N PRO A 127 15.20 -7.26 1.07
CA PRO A 127 15.46 -7.47 2.50
C PRO A 127 14.19 -7.90 3.26
N PRO A 128 14.32 -8.69 4.34
CA PRO A 128 13.14 -9.29 4.99
C PRO A 128 12.29 -8.28 5.74
N ASN A 129 10.98 -8.50 5.69
CA ASN A 129 10.00 -7.72 6.46
C ASN A 129 8.98 -8.68 7.09
N PRO A 130 9.42 -9.53 8.06
CA PRO A 130 8.57 -10.58 8.59
C PRO A 130 7.37 -10.06 9.38
N GLY A 131 7.49 -8.90 10.02
CA GLY A 131 6.37 -8.29 10.76
C GLY A 131 5.22 -7.91 9.84
N SER A 132 5.54 -7.30 8.70
CA SER A 132 4.55 -6.94 7.69
C SER A 132 3.89 -8.18 7.11
N LEU A 133 4.68 -9.21 6.81
CA LEU A 133 4.15 -10.44 6.25
C LEU A 133 3.16 -11.11 7.21
N ARG A 134 3.50 -11.18 8.52
CA ARG A 134 2.59 -11.72 9.53
C ARG A 134 1.30 -10.90 9.65
N PHE A 135 1.41 -9.58 9.61
CA PHE A 135 0.25 -8.69 9.66
C PHE A 135 -0.71 -8.98 8.49
N HIS A 136 -0.16 -9.06 7.27
CA HIS A 136 -0.97 -9.31 6.08
C HIS A 136 -1.65 -10.68 6.15
N ARG A 137 -0.93 -11.72 6.58
CA ARG A 137 -1.52 -13.06 6.71
C ARG A 137 -2.65 -13.10 7.73
N ARG A 138 -2.50 -12.39 8.84
CA ARG A 138 -3.59 -12.30 9.84
C ARG A 138 -4.81 -11.56 9.28
N PHE A 139 -4.59 -10.65 8.33
CA PHE A 139 -5.66 -9.87 7.70
C PHE A 139 -6.37 -10.62 6.57
N GLY A 140 -5.94 -11.84 6.27
CA GLY A 140 -6.58 -12.68 5.27
C GLY A 140 -5.86 -12.75 3.93
N PHE A 141 -4.66 -12.18 3.83
CA PHE A 141 -3.86 -12.30 2.62
C PHE A 141 -3.26 -13.69 2.50
N GLU A 142 -3.29 -14.22 1.29
CA GLU A 142 -2.77 -15.52 0.92
C GLU A 142 -1.59 -15.35 -0.04
N ASP A 143 -0.62 -16.27 0.05
CA ASP A 143 0.55 -16.27 -0.84
C ASP A 143 0.11 -16.63 -2.25
N VAL A 144 0.53 -15.83 -3.24
CA VAL A 144 0.27 -16.10 -4.66
C VAL A 144 1.52 -16.66 -5.34
N ASP A 145 2.64 -15.95 -5.19
CA ASP A 145 3.91 -16.31 -5.81
C ASP A 145 5.02 -15.44 -5.21
N THR A 146 6.25 -15.69 -5.61
CA THR A 146 7.39 -14.81 -5.29
C THR A 146 7.92 -14.22 -6.58
N GLN A 147 8.55 -13.04 -6.49
CA GLN A 147 9.11 -12.37 -7.66
C GLN A 147 10.37 -11.62 -7.28
N ALA A 148 11.39 -11.76 -8.11
CA ALA A 148 12.59 -10.94 -8.01
C ALA A 148 12.37 -9.69 -8.87
N THR A 149 12.63 -8.52 -8.30
CA THR A 149 12.47 -7.24 -8.99
C THR A 149 13.77 -6.43 -8.91
N LYS A 150 13.83 -5.33 -9.64
CA LYS A 150 14.99 -4.44 -9.64
C LYS A 150 16.30 -5.18 -9.94
N GLY A 151 16.27 -6.02 -10.98
CA GLY A 151 17.43 -6.79 -11.39
C GLY A 151 17.84 -7.89 -10.40
N GLY A 152 16.93 -8.33 -9.54
CA GLY A 152 17.17 -9.37 -8.54
C GLY A 152 17.60 -8.84 -7.18
N SER A 153 17.72 -7.51 -7.00
CA SER A 153 18.15 -6.93 -5.72
C SER A 153 17.05 -6.96 -4.66
N VAL A 154 15.79 -7.10 -5.07
CA VAL A 154 14.64 -7.20 -4.18
C VAL A 154 13.84 -8.43 -4.55
N VAL A 155 13.48 -9.24 -3.55
CA VAL A 155 12.58 -10.37 -3.72
C VAL A 155 11.34 -10.12 -2.88
N VAL A 156 10.16 -10.27 -3.48
CA VAL A 156 8.89 -10.02 -2.81
C VAL A 156 8.02 -11.26 -2.76
N GLN A 157 7.22 -11.36 -1.70
CA GLN A 157 6.09 -12.27 -1.63
C GLN A 157 4.88 -11.54 -2.19
N LEU A 158 4.30 -12.10 -3.25
CA LEU A 158 3.07 -11.56 -3.86
C LEU A 158 1.88 -12.14 -3.13
N LEU A 159 0.94 -11.28 -2.73
CA LEU A 159 -0.17 -11.64 -1.84
C LEU A 159 -1.50 -11.20 -2.44
N GLN A 160 -2.56 -11.96 -2.15
CA GLN A 160 -3.92 -11.55 -2.46
C GLN A 160 -4.86 -11.86 -1.30
N ALA A 161 -5.83 -10.98 -1.07
CA ALA A 161 -6.91 -11.22 -0.13
C ALA A 161 -8.21 -11.31 -0.92
N PRO A 162 -8.84 -12.49 -1.02
CA PRO A 162 -10.12 -12.60 -1.71
C PRO A 162 -11.19 -11.80 -0.97
N LEU A 163 -12.06 -11.14 -1.72
CA LEU A 163 -13.21 -10.40 -1.17
C LEU A 163 -14.47 -11.22 -1.38
N ALA A 164 -15.24 -11.34 -0.33
CA ALA A 164 -16.52 -12.02 -0.38
C ALA A 164 -17.61 -11.13 -0.97
#